data_fe6cf3c4b67d95d239eef21c928b9908
#
_entry.id   fe6cf3c4b67d95d239eef21c928b9908
#
_cell.length_a   1.000
_cell.length_b   1.000
_cell.length_c   1.000
_cell.angle_alpha   90.00
_cell.angle_beta   90.00
_cell.angle_gamma   90.00
#
_symmetry.space_group_name_H-M   'P 1'
#
loop_
_entity.id
_entity.type
_entity.pdbx_description
1 polymer ?
#
loop_
_entity_poly.entity_id
_entity_poly.type
_entity_poly.pdbx_seq_one_letter_code
_entity_poly.pdbx_strand_id
1 'polypeptide(L)'
;MPQYRSKTSTAGRNMAGARALWRATGMKDDDFQKPIIAVANSFTQFVPGHVHLKDLGQLVAREIEKAGGVAKEFNTIAVDDGIAMGHDGMLYSLPSREVIADSVEYMVNAHCADAIVCISNCDKITPGMLLAALRLNIPVIFVSGGPMEAGKTKLSEHKLDLVDAMVIAADDSASDEKVAEYERSACPTCGSCSGMFTANSMNCLTEALGLALPGNGSVLATHADREQLFLEAGRRIVENAKRYYEQDDESVLPRSIASFKAFENAMTLDIVMGGSNKTILHLLAAAQEAEVDFDLKDIDRLSRVVPQLCKVAPNSPLYHMEDVHRAGGIMGILGEIDRAGLLHNELPTVHSATMKEALDKWDIMRNPSEEVVQFYKAGPAGIPTQTAFSQSTRWPTLDGDRENGCIRSIDNAYSLEGGLAVLYGNIALDGCVVKTAGVDESIHVFQGRARIFESQDDAVKGILNDEIVAGDIVIIRYEGPKGGPGMQEMLYPTSYLKSKGLGKECALLTDGRFSGGTSGLSIGHCSPEAASGGAIGLLKDGDIINIDIPNRSINVDLTTEELSHRRHEQDKQGWKPAADRPRQVTTALKAYAHFATSADKGAVRDKTMFD
;
A
#
# COMPACT_ATOMS: atom_id res chain seq x y z
N MET A 1 -16.10 -18.56 26.44
CA MET A 1 -16.07 -19.03 25.05
C MET A 1 -17.17 -18.31 24.26
N PRO A 2 -16.86 -17.49 23.31
CA PRO A 2 -17.85 -16.86 22.45
C PRO A 2 -18.58 -17.91 21.61
N GLN A 3 -19.83 -17.64 21.29
CA GLN A 3 -20.56 -18.48 20.33
C GLN A 3 -20.20 -18.10 18.91
N TYR A 4 -20.23 -19.05 17.98
CA TYR A 4 -20.18 -18.73 16.55
C TYR A 4 -21.23 -17.68 16.19
N ARG A 5 -20.85 -16.60 15.53
CA ARG A 5 -21.74 -15.53 15.08
C ARG A 5 -22.83 -16.08 14.16
N SER A 6 -22.46 -17.06 13.32
CA SER A 6 -23.37 -17.73 12.39
C SER A 6 -24.56 -18.40 13.07
N LYS A 7 -24.49 -18.73 14.36
CA LYS A 7 -25.63 -19.27 15.12
C LYS A 7 -26.84 -18.32 15.14
N THR A 8 -26.63 -17.02 14.95
CA THR A 8 -27.72 -16.03 14.78
C THR A 8 -28.69 -16.42 13.65
N SER A 9 -28.19 -16.98 12.54
CA SER A 9 -29.01 -17.37 11.38
C SER A 9 -29.15 -18.90 11.21
N THR A 10 -28.32 -19.69 11.92
CA THR A 10 -28.29 -21.15 11.75
C THR A 10 -28.96 -21.91 12.89
N ALA A 11 -29.22 -21.29 14.05
CA ALA A 11 -29.80 -21.94 15.23
C ALA A 11 -31.20 -21.41 15.56
N GLY A 12 -31.92 -22.20 16.35
CA GLY A 12 -33.25 -21.83 16.86
C GLY A 12 -34.40 -22.06 15.85
N ARG A 13 -35.61 -22.32 16.41
CA ARG A 13 -36.79 -22.64 15.57
C ARG A 13 -37.24 -21.45 14.72
N ASN A 14 -37.13 -20.23 15.22
CA ASN A 14 -37.48 -18.98 14.52
C ASN A 14 -36.61 -18.69 13.31
N MET A 15 -35.39 -19.29 13.23
CA MET A 15 -34.47 -19.15 12.07
C MET A 15 -34.69 -20.22 10.98
N ALA A 16 -35.82 -20.92 10.98
CA ALA A 16 -36.12 -21.92 9.95
C ALA A 16 -36.14 -21.31 8.54
N GLY A 17 -36.61 -20.07 8.37
CA GLY A 17 -36.58 -19.34 7.11
C GLY A 17 -35.14 -19.05 6.63
N ALA A 18 -34.28 -18.57 7.50
CA ALA A 18 -32.87 -18.34 7.18
C ALA A 18 -32.16 -19.64 6.79
N ARG A 19 -32.39 -20.73 7.54
CA ARG A 19 -31.82 -22.04 7.17
C ARG A 19 -32.36 -22.60 5.85
N ALA A 20 -33.60 -22.33 5.49
CA ALA A 20 -34.13 -22.70 4.17
C ALA A 20 -33.36 -21.99 3.04
N LEU A 21 -33.03 -20.69 3.22
CA LEU A 21 -32.21 -19.95 2.27
C LEU A 21 -30.76 -20.45 2.26
N TRP A 22 -30.17 -20.73 3.42
CA TRP A 22 -28.84 -21.34 3.47
C TRP A 22 -28.78 -22.70 2.74
N ARG A 23 -29.84 -23.51 2.84
CA ARG A 23 -29.95 -24.77 2.07
C ARG A 23 -29.99 -24.51 0.56
N ALA A 24 -30.69 -23.46 0.13
CA ALA A 24 -30.73 -23.06 -1.28
C ALA A 24 -29.35 -22.62 -1.80
N THR A 25 -28.42 -22.22 -0.91
CA THR A 25 -27.01 -21.98 -1.27
C THR A 25 -26.12 -23.22 -1.16
N GLY A 26 -26.70 -24.42 -0.95
CA GLY A 26 -26.00 -25.70 -0.92
C GLY A 26 -25.63 -26.23 0.46
N MET A 27 -25.97 -25.56 1.57
CA MET A 27 -25.68 -26.06 2.92
C MET A 27 -26.55 -27.27 3.28
N LYS A 28 -25.94 -28.24 3.95
CA LYS A 28 -26.56 -29.49 4.43
C LYS A 28 -26.76 -29.44 5.94
N ASP A 29 -27.41 -30.46 6.51
CA ASP A 29 -27.73 -30.53 7.95
C ASP A 29 -26.49 -30.39 8.84
N ASP A 30 -25.42 -31.09 8.52
CA ASP A 30 -24.18 -31.10 9.31
C ASP A 30 -23.41 -29.74 9.22
N ASP A 31 -23.68 -28.93 8.18
CA ASP A 31 -23.01 -27.66 7.99
C ASP A 31 -23.46 -26.59 8.98
N PHE A 32 -24.67 -26.71 9.53
CA PHE A 32 -25.19 -25.76 10.52
C PHE A 32 -24.47 -25.83 11.89
N GLN A 33 -23.57 -26.81 12.08
CA GLN A 33 -22.74 -26.91 13.28
C GLN A 33 -21.31 -26.41 13.08
N LYS A 34 -20.92 -26.11 11.85
CA LYS A 34 -19.57 -25.67 11.45
C LYS A 34 -19.48 -24.14 11.44
N PRO A 35 -18.28 -23.55 11.58
CA PRO A 35 -18.08 -22.11 11.35
C PRO A 35 -18.33 -21.77 9.88
N ILE A 36 -19.01 -20.65 9.64
CA ILE A 36 -19.16 -20.06 8.31
C ILE A 36 -18.00 -19.08 8.08
N ILE A 37 -17.17 -19.42 7.10
CA ILE A 37 -15.99 -18.63 6.73
C ILE A 37 -16.31 -17.82 5.47
N ALA A 38 -16.26 -16.50 5.56
CA ALA A 38 -16.36 -15.63 4.41
C ALA A 38 -15.06 -15.66 3.60
N VAL A 39 -15.16 -15.75 2.28
CA VAL A 39 -14.03 -15.57 1.36
C VAL A 39 -14.29 -14.29 0.57
N ALA A 40 -13.65 -13.19 1.00
CA ALA A 40 -13.71 -11.91 0.30
C ALA A 40 -12.70 -11.92 -0.84
N ASN A 41 -13.17 -12.09 -2.06
CA ASN A 41 -12.37 -12.05 -3.28
C ASN A 41 -12.47 -10.65 -3.94
N SER A 42 -11.46 -10.26 -4.68
CA SER A 42 -11.42 -9.00 -5.41
C SER A 42 -11.14 -9.18 -6.91
N PHE A 43 -11.56 -10.31 -7.46
CA PHE A 43 -11.46 -10.59 -8.89
C PHE A 43 -12.09 -9.48 -9.74
N THR A 44 -11.39 -9.06 -10.77
CA THR A 44 -11.89 -8.21 -11.85
C THR A 44 -11.03 -8.37 -13.09
N GLN A 45 -11.60 -8.11 -14.26
CA GLN A 45 -10.86 -8.06 -15.53
C GLN A 45 -10.21 -6.71 -15.80
N PHE A 46 -10.45 -5.68 -14.99
CA PHE A 46 -9.89 -4.35 -15.16
C PHE A 46 -8.49 -4.17 -14.56
N VAL A 47 -8.04 -5.08 -13.71
CA VAL A 47 -6.81 -4.90 -12.93
C VAL A 47 -5.85 -6.07 -13.18
N PRO A 48 -4.64 -5.84 -13.72
CA PRO A 48 -3.65 -6.91 -14.00
C PRO A 48 -3.35 -7.77 -12.75
N GLY A 49 -3.33 -7.16 -11.58
CA GLY A 49 -3.14 -7.82 -10.30
C GLY A 49 -4.29 -8.73 -9.86
N HIS A 50 -5.45 -8.67 -10.55
CA HIS A 50 -6.68 -9.34 -10.12
C HIS A 50 -7.31 -10.25 -11.17
N VAL A 51 -6.88 -10.19 -12.44
CA VAL A 51 -7.45 -11.00 -13.54
C VAL A 51 -7.38 -12.50 -13.29
N HIS A 52 -6.38 -12.95 -12.53
CA HIS A 52 -6.14 -14.37 -12.22
C HIS A 52 -6.83 -14.83 -10.92
N LEU A 53 -7.50 -13.95 -10.18
CA LEU A 53 -8.11 -14.30 -8.89
C LEU A 53 -9.46 -15.03 -9.02
N LYS A 54 -10.03 -15.12 -10.23
CA LYS A 54 -11.39 -15.62 -10.47
C LYS A 54 -11.70 -16.95 -9.78
N ASP A 55 -10.83 -17.92 -9.92
CA ASP A 55 -11.06 -19.28 -9.40
C ASP A 55 -10.32 -19.54 -8.08
N LEU A 56 -9.54 -18.58 -7.59
CA LEU A 56 -8.72 -18.76 -6.38
C LEU A 56 -9.57 -18.72 -5.11
N GLY A 57 -10.69 -18.00 -5.11
CA GLY A 57 -11.66 -18.07 -4.03
C GLY A 57 -12.26 -19.47 -3.87
N GLN A 58 -12.55 -20.15 -4.97
CA GLN A 58 -13.04 -21.53 -4.95
C GLN A 58 -11.95 -22.53 -4.54
N LEU A 59 -10.68 -22.25 -4.84
CA LEU A 59 -9.55 -23.04 -4.33
C LEU A 59 -9.49 -22.98 -2.80
N VAL A 60 -9.54 -21.78 -2.23
CA VAL A 60 -9.60 -21.57 -0.78
C VAL A 60 -10.86 -22.20 -0.17
N ALA A 61 -12.03 -22.05 -0.80
CA ALA A 61 -13.29 -22.60 -0.34
C ALA A 61 -13.22 -24.12 -0.15
N ARG A 62 -12.65 -24.83 -1.12
CA ARG A 62 -12.46 -26.30 -1.02
C ARG A 62 -11.58 -26.70 0.16
N GLU A 63 -10.53 -25.94 0.47
CA GLU A 63 -9.67 -26.24 1.62
C GLU A 63 -10.35 -25.90 2.96
N ILE A 64 -11.15 -24.84 3.03
CA ILE A 64 -12.01 -24.54 4.19
C ILE A 64 -12.97 -25.69 4.47
N GLU A 65 -13.63 -26.23 3.43
CA GLU A 65 -14.56 -27.35 3.56
C GLU A 65 -13.86 -28.63 4.04
N LYS A 66 -12.68 -28.94 3.48
CA LYS A 66 -11.84 -30.09 3.94
C LYS A 66 -11.41 -29.92 5.40
N ALA A 67 -11.12 -28.70 5.85
CA ALA A 67 -10.74 -28.39 7.23
C ALA A 67 -11.94 -28.41 8.22
N GLY A 68 -13.17 -28.54 7.71
CA GLY A 68 -14.39 -28.65 8.48
C GLY A 68 -15.10 -27.31 8.73
N GLY A 69 -14.87 -26.30 7.92
CA GLY A 69 -15.65 -25.08 7.83
C GLY A 69 -16.72 -25.12 6.73
N VAL A 70 -17.49 -24.04 6.61
CA VAL A 70 -18.39 -23.76 5.48
C VAL A 70 -17.93 -22.50 4.81
N ALA A 71 -17.48 -22.59 3.55
CA ALA A 71 -17.03 -21.43 2.80
C ALA A 71 -18.19 -20.70 2.12
N LYS A 72 -18.18 -19.37 2.16
CA LYS A 72 -19.08 -18.50 1.39
C LYS A 72 -18.27 -17.38 0.75
N GLU A 73 -18.11 -17.48 -0.57
CA GLU A 73 -17.37 -16.50 -1.36
C GLU A 73 -18.26 -15.34 -1.79
N PHE A 74 -17.72 -14.14 -1.79
CA PHE A 74 -18.27 -12.95 -2.43
C PHE A 74 -17.16 -12.08 -2.99
N ASN A 75 -17.50 -11.16 -3.92
CA ASN A 75 -16.55 -10.22 -4.49
C ASN A 75 -16.77 -8.80 -3.98
N THR A 76 -15.67 -8.06 -3.79
CA THR A 76 -15.65 -6.61 -3.73
C THR A 76 -15.05 -6.03 -5.01
N ILE A 77 -15.12 -4.69 -5.15
CA ILE A 77 -14.53 -3.98 -6.29
C ILE A 77 -13.01 -3.89 -6.19
N ALA A 78 -12.36 -3.66 -7.33
CA ALA A 78 -10.97 -3.27 -7.42
C ALA A 78 -10.80 -2.20 -8.50
N VAL A 79 -10.08 -1.11 -8.18
CA VAL A 79 -9.70 -0.02 -9.09
C VAL A 79 -8.20 -0.11 -9.33
N ASP A 80 -7.78 0.00 -10.59
CA ASP A 80 -6.37 0.00 -10.96
C ASP A 80 -5.80 1.42 -10.95
N ASP A 81 -4.80 1.66 -10.10
CA ASP A 81 -4.14 2.96 -10.00
C ASP A 81 -3.30 3.27 -11.26
N GLY A 82 -2.67 2.26 -11.84
CA GLY A 82 -1.83 2.42 -13.04
C GLY A 82 -2.63 2.85 -14.27
N ILE A 83 -3.75 2.17 -14.52
CA ILE A 83 -4.67 2.50 -15.63
C ILE A 83 -5.37 3.84 -15.39
N ALA A 84 -5.65 4.19 -14.14
CA ALA A 84 -6.28 5.47 -13.77
C ALA A 84 -5.29 6.66 -13.72
N MET A 85 -3.99 6.41 -13.83
CA MET A 85 -2.96 7.43 -13.71
C MET A 85 -3.05 8.48 -14.82
N GLY A 86 -2.99 9.77 -14.45
CA GLY A 86 -2.94 10.88 -15.39
C GLY A 86 -4.29 11.34 -15.95
N HIS A 87 -5.40 10.85 -15.42
CA HIS A 87 -6.73 11.35 -15.76
C HIS A 87 -7.70 11.26 -14.56
N ASP A 88 -8.91 11.80 -14.70
CA ASP A 88 -9.92 11.90 -13.63
C ASP A 88 -10.34 10.56 -13.00
N GLY A 89 -10.05 9.43 -13.63
CA GLY A 89 -10.23 8.10 -13.05
C GLY A 89 -9.47 7.92 -11.74
N MET A 90 -8.34 8.63 -11.58
CA MET A 90 -7.50 8.55 -10.39
C MET A 90 -8.16 9.11 -9.13
N LEU A 91 -9.16 9.98 -9.28
CA LEU A 91 -9.96 10.49 -8.16
C LEU A 91 -10.73 9.37 -7.42
N TYR A 92 -11.05 8.27 -8.11
CA TYR A 92 -11.78 7.13 -7.55
C TYR A 92 -10.89 6.13 -6.82
N SER A 93 -9.57 6.19 -7.00
CA SER A 93 -8.63 5.23 -6.44
C SER A 93 -8.70 5.19 -4.90
N LEU A 94 -8.33 6.28 -4.20
CA LEU A 94 -8.33 6.30 -2.74
C LEU A 94 -9.75 6.12 -2.13
N PRO A 95 -10.80 6.75 -2.66
CA PRO A 95 -12.16 6.52 -2.17
C PRO A 95 -12.62 5.06 -2.27
N SER A 96 -12.13 4.29 -3.25
CA SER A 96 -12.47 2.87 -3.37
C SER A 96 -12.04 2.05 -2.14
N ARG A 97 -10.99 2.47 -1.40
CA ARG A 97 -10.57 1.83 -0.15
C ARG A 97 -11.70 1.77 0.88
N GLU A 98 -12.43 2.89 1.05
CA GLU A 98 -13.58 2.96 1.98
C GLU A 98 -14.75 2.10 1.49
N VAL A 99 -15.03 2.13 0.18
CA VAL A 99 -16.09 1.32 -0.43
C VAL A 99 -15.81 -0.18 -0.28
N ILE A 100 -14.55 -0.58 -0.47
CA ILE A 100 -14.10 -1.97 -0.26
C ILE A 100 -14.30 -2.37 1.20
N ALA A 101 -13.85 -1.54 2.15
CA ALA A 101 -14.01 -1.78 3.57
C ALA A 101 -15.50 -1.95 3.94
N ASP A 102 -16.35 -1.04 3.51
CA ASP A 102 -17.79 -1.09 3.75
C ASP A 102 -18.41 -2.34 3.13
N SER A 103 -18.09 -2.66 1.87
CA SER A 103 -18.67 -3.82 1.19
C SER A 103 -18.36 -5.14 1.90
N VAL A 104 -17.14 -5.30 2.40
CA VAL A 104 -16.73 -6.48 3.16
C VAL A 104 -17.43 -6.51 4.53
N GLU A 105 -17.47 -5.39 5.23
CA GLU A 105 -18.15 -5.26 6.51
C GLU A 105 -19.65 -5.59 6.39
N TYR A 106 -20.34 -5.05 5.37
CA TYR A 106 -21.76 -5.33 5.10
C TYR A 106 -22.00 -6.82 4.88
N MET A 107 -21.23 -7.45 4.02
CA MET A 107 -21.41 -8.88 3.71
C MET A 107 -21.21 -9.76 4.94
N VAL A 108 -20.14 -9.51 5.69
CA VAL A 108 -19.78 -10.32 6.85
C VAL A 108 -20.76 -10.11 8.01
N ASN A 109 -21.16 -8.87 8.29
CA ASN A 109 -22.08 -8.56 9.39
C ASN A 109 -23.51 -9.01 9.08
N ALA A 110 -24.02 -8.74 7.87
CA ALA A 110 -25.39 -9.11 7.48
C ALA A 110 -25.60 -10.64 7.49
N HIS A 111 -24.57 -11.41 7.16
CA HIS A 111 -24.64 -12.87 7.11
C HIS A 111 -24.01 -13.55 8.35
N CYS A 112 -23.52 -12.77 9.30
CA CYS A 112 -22.93 -13.25 10.57
C CYS A 112 -21.83 -14.29 10.33
N ALA A 113 -20.91 -14.07 9.39
CA ALA A 113 -19.79 -14.98 9.20
C ALA A 113 -18.85 -14.98 10.42
N ASP A 114 -18.22 -16.12 10.69
CA ASP A 114 -17.41 -16.36 11.89
C ASP A 114 -15.94 -15.96 11.71
N ALA A 115 -15.43 -16.03 10.47
CA ALA A 115 -14.08 -15.65 10.13
C ALA A 115 -14.00 -15.27 8.63
N ILE A 116 -12.87 -14.72 8.20
CA ILE A 116 -12.72 -14.20 6.84
C ILE A 116 -11.35 -14.52 6.25
N VAL A 117 -11.32 -14.95 4.98
CA VAL A 117 -10.12 -14.94 4.13
C VAL A 117 -10.22 -13.75 3.19
N CYS A 118 -9.19 -12.89 3.19
CA CYS A 118 -9.09 -11.74 2.32
C CYS A 118 -8.16 -12.06 1.14
N ILE A 119 -8.73 -12.17 -0.07
CA ILE A 119 -7.98 -12.36 -1.33
C ILE A 119 -7.88 -11.00 -2.02
N SER A 120 -6.74 -10.35 -1.85
CA SER A 120 -6.43 -9.00 -2.36
C SER A 120 -5.16 -9.01 -3.18
N ASN A 121 -4.81 -7.91 -3.81
CA ASN A 121 -3.48 -7.77 -4.42
C ASN A 121 -3.05 -6.31 -4.65
N CYS A 122 -3.92 -5.45 -5.17
CA CYS A 122 -3.53 -4.12 -5.65
C CYS A 122 -3.71 -3.01 -4.59
N ASP A 123 -3.31 -1.79 -4.94
CA ASP A 123 -3.02 -0.63 -4.10
C ASP A 123 -4.05 -0.32 -3.00
N LYS A 124 -5.35 -0.30 -3.34
CA LYS A 124 -6.42 0.11 -2.40
C LYS A 124 -7.19 -1.06 -1.83
N ILE A 125 -7.03 -2.23 -2.47
CA ILE A 125 -7.81 -3.43 -2.12
C ILE A 125 -7.28 -4.06 -0.85
N THR A 126 -5.97 -4.28 -0.75
CA THR A 126 -5.35 -4.81 0.47
C THR A 126 -5.61 -3.90 1.67
N PRO A 127 -5.38 -2.57 1.61
CA PRO A 127 -5.73 -1.70 2.74
C PRO A 127 -7.25 -1.62 2.99
N GLY A 128 -8.11 -1.62 1.97
CA GLY A 128 -9.57 -1.63 2.15
C GLY A 128 -10.05 -2.87 2.92
N MET A 129 -9.57 -4.05 2.55
CA MET A 129 -9.86 -5.28 3.28
C MET A 129 -9.25 -5.27 4.70
N LEU A 130 -8.07 -4.63 4.89
CA LEU A 130 -7.46 -4.48 6.21
C LEU A 130 -8.32 -3.62 7.15
N LEU A 131 -8.86 -2.50 6.64
CA LEU A 131 -9.81 -1.69 7.41
C LEU A 131 -11.03 -2.52 7.85
N ALA A 132 -11.63 -3.29 6.93
CA ALA A 132 -12.76 -4.16 7.23
C ALA A 132 -12.41 -5.23 8.28
N ALA A 133 -11.26 -5.88 8.15
CA ALA A 133 -10.80 -6.91 9.09
C ALA A 133 -10.64 -6.34 10.51
N LEU A 134 -10.08 -5.13 10.63
CA LEU A 134 -9.89 -4.46 11.92
C LEU A 134 -11.21 -3.97 12.52
N ARG A 135 -12.17 -3.49 11.70
CA ARG A 135 -13.53 -3.13 12.15
C ARG A 135 -14.28 -4.36 12.69
N LEU A 136 -14.25 -5.45 11.94
CA LEU A 136 -14.97 -6.70 12.26
C LEU A 136 -14.41 -7.41 13.48
N ASN A 137 -13.09 -7.37 13.67
CA ASN A 137 -12.35 -8.03 14.74
C ASN A 137 -12.76 -9.50 14.97
N ILE A 138 -12.85 -10.25 13.88
CA ILE A 138 -13.03 -11.71 13.85
C ILE A 138 -11.79 -12.34 13.23
N PRO A 139 -11.51 -13.65 13.42
CA PRO A 139 -10.33 -14.29 12.83
C PRO A 139 -10.22 -14.00 11.33
N VAL A 140 -9.04 -13.57 10.88
CA VAL A 140 -8.77 -13.19 9.51
C VAL A 140 -7.44 -13.76 9.04
N ILE A 141 -7.32 -14.00 7.75
CA ILE A 141 -6.04 -14.25 7.08
C ILE A 141 -6.03 -13.59 5.71
N PHE A 142 -4.90 -12.96 5.37
CA PHE A 142 -4.66 -12.36 4.06
C PHE A 142 -3.89 -13.33 3.17
N VAL A 143 -4.31 -13.45 1.93
CA VAL A 143 -3.57 -14.10 0.86
C VAL A 143 -3.65 -13.26 -0.41
N SER A 144 -2.52 -12.72 -0.86
CA SER A 144 -2.48 -11.86 -2.04
C SER A 144 -2.33 -12.64 -3.34
N GLY A 145 -2.75 -12.02 -4.45
CA GLY A 145 -2.54 -12.58 -5.79
C GLY A 145 -1.07 -12.68 -6.21
N GLY A 146 -0.18 -11.95 -5.56
CA GLY A 146 1.26 -11.93 -5.80
C GLY A 146 1.73 -10.91 -6.82
N PRO A 147 3.03 -10.57 -6.82
CA PRO A 147 3.66 -9.68 -7.79
C PRO A 147 3.78 -10.34 -9.17
N MET A 148 3.76 -9.51 -10.23
CA MET A 148 4.11 -9.93 -11.58
C MET A 148 5.61 -10.13 -11.74
N GLU A 149 6.01 -10.84 -12.79
CA GLU A 149 7.41 -10.91 -13.23
C GLU A 149 7.86 -9.55 -13.77
N ALA A 150 9.13 -9.20 -13.62
CA ALA A 150 9.71 -8.01 -14.22
C ALA A 150 9.79 -8.16 -15.74
N GLY A 151 9.55 -7.06 -16.46
CA GLY A 151 9.60 -7.01 -17.91
C GLY A 151 11.01 -7.18 -18.47
N LYS A 152 11.11 -7.68 -19.70
CA LYS A 152 12.38 -7.83 -20.42
C LYS A 152 12.20 -7.51 -21.88
N THR A 153 13.16 -6.77 -22.46
CA THR A 153 13.25 -6.53 -23.89
C THR A 153 14.70 -6.58 -24.35
N LYS A 154 14.91 -6.82 -25.65
CA LYS A 154 16.26 -6.76 -26.26
C LYS A 154 16.78 -5.33 -26.41
N LEU A 155 15.92 -4.33 -26.20
CA LEU A 155 16.27 -2.92 -26.31
C LEU A 155 16.78 -2.31 -25.01
N SER A 156 16.77 -3.07 -23.91
CA SER A 156 17.27 -2.64 -22.60
C SER A 156 18.09 -3.74 -21.94
N GLU A 157 19.20 -3.36 -21.33
CA GLU A 157 19.99 -4.27 -20.47
C GLU A 157 19.34 -4.48 -19.09
N HIS A 158 18.47 -3.56 -18.67
CA HIS A 158 17.76 -3.61 -17.41
C HIS A 158 16.39 -4.25 -17.57
N LYS A 159 15.89 -4.85 -16.49
CA LYS A 159 14.50 -5.28 -16.38
C LYS A 159 13.59 -4.04 -16.44
N LEU A 160 12.38 -4.21 -16.93
CA LEU A 160 11.41 -3.14 -17.12
C LEU A 160 10.25 -3.26 -16.14
N ASP A 161 9.65 -2.12 -15.83
CA ASP A 161 8.37 -2.01 -15.13
C ASP A 161 7.47 -0.95 -15.78
N LEU A 162 6.31 -0.67 -15.17
CA LEU A 162 5.35 0.33 -15.64
C LEU A 162 5.99 1.72 -15.82
N VAL A 163 6.89 2.11 -14.91
CA VAL A 163 7.52 3.45 -14.95
C VAL A 163 8.43 3.58 -16.16
N ASP A 164 9.13 2.53 -16.56
CA ASP A 164 9.98 2.55 -17.75
C ASP A 164 9.16 2.80 -19.02
N ALA A 165 7.97 2.20 -19.13
CA ALA A 165 7.07 2.46 -20.25
C ALA A 165 6.57 3.92 -20.25
N MET A 166 6.30 4.51 -19.09
CA MET A 166 5.90 5.92 -18.99
C MET A 166 7.04 6.88 -19.31
N VAL A 167 8.24 6.57 -18.83
CA VAL A 167 9.43 7.42 -19.07
C VAL A 167 9.82 7.42 -20.54
N ILE A 168 9.82 6.26 -21.21
CA ILE A 168 10.15 6.19 -22.64
C ILE A 168 9.10 6.88 -23.51
N ALA A 169 7.83 6.82 -23.12
CA ALA A 169 6.74 7.52 -23.82
C ALA A 169 6.85 9.06 -23.69
N ALA A 170 7.51 9.55 -22.64
CA ALA A 170 7.76 10.98 -22.41
C ALA A 170 9.06 11.49 -23.05
N ASP A 171 9.84 10.63 -23.70
CA ASP A 171 11.08 10.98 -24.40
C ASP A 171 10.79 11.27 -25.87
N ASP A 172 10.73 12.55 -26.22
CA ASP A 172 10.49 13.02 -27.60
C ASP A 172 11.52 12.48 -28.62
N SER A 173 12.67 11.98 -28.18
CA SER A 173 13.71 11.39 -29.04
C SER A 173 13.48 9.90 -29.31
N ALA A 174 12.58 9.24 -28.56
CA ALA A 174 12.27 7.84 -28.75
C ALA A 174 11.35 7.63 -29.97
N SER A 175 11.63 6.59 -30.77
CA SER A 175 10.73 6.24 -31.87
C SER A 175 9.48 5.53 -31.38
N ASP A 176 8.38 5.62 -32.13
CA ASP A 176 7.11 4.93 -31.82
C ASP A 176 7.31 3.41 -31.72
N GLU A 177 8.21 2.82 -32.50
CA GLU A 177 8.53 1.39 -32.42
C GLU A 177 9.20 1.04 -31.08
N LYS A 178 10.05 1.90 -30.54
CA LYS A 178 10.70 1.70 -29.25
C LYS A 178 9.67 1.82 -28.11
N VAL A 179 8.81 2.82 -28.16
CA VAL A 179 7.71 2.98 -27.19
C VAL A 179 6.81 1.74 -27.19
N ALA A 180 6.35 1.30 -28.37
CA ALA A 180 5.51 0.12 -28.52
C ALA A 180 6.17 -1.19 -28.05
N GLU A 181 7.50 -1.31 -28.13
CA GLU A 181 8.22 -2.47 -27.59
C GLU A 181 8.25 -2.45 -26.05
N TYR A 182 8.45 -1.27 -25.44
CA TYR A 182 8.39 -1.12 -23.99
C TYR A 182 6.98 -1.40 -23.45
N GLU A 183 5.93 -0.90 -24.12
CA GLU A 183 4.53 -1.21 -23.76
C GLU A 183 4.25 -2.70 -23.72
N ARG A 184 4.73 -3.45 -24.72
CA ARG A 184 4.52 -4.92 -24.78
C ARG A 184 5.33 -5.69 -23.74
N SER A 185 6.41 -5.11 -23.25
CA SER A 185 7.42 -5.83 -22.45
C SER A 185 7.37 -5.48 -20.96
N ALA A 186 6.90 -4.29 -20.58
CA ALA A 186 7.01 -3.77 -19.22
C ALA A 186 6.19 -4.55 -18.17
N CYS A 187 5.00 -5.02 -18.55
CA CYS A 187 4.08 -5.73 -17.65
C CYS A 187 3.69 -7.09 -18.26
N PRO A 188 4.58 -8.11 -18.22
CA PRO A 188 4.42 -9.32 -19.01
C PRO A 188 3.41 -10.32 -18.46
N THR A 189 3.09 -10.28 -17.16
CA THR A 189 2.27 -11.32 -16.53
C THR A 189 1.12 -10.74 -15.70
N CYS A 190 0.19 -11.59 -15.27
CA CYS A 190 -0.71 -11.25 -14.18
C CYS A 190 0.10 -11.02 -12.89
N GLY A 191 -0.49 -10.30 -11.95
CA GLY A 191 0.13 -9.94 -10.69
C GLY A 191 0.07 -8.44 -10.42
N SER A 192 0.38 -8.02 -9.21
CA SER A 192 0.64 -6.62 -8.87
C SER A 192 1.95 -6.15 -9.50
N CYS A 193 2.37 -4.91 -9.26
CA CYS A 193 3.61 -4.39 -9.84
C CYS A 193 4.82 -5.30 -9.58
N SER A 194 5.80 -5.31 -10.49
CA SER A 194 7.04 -6.09 -10.31
C SER A 194 8.03 -5.47 -9.31
N GLY A 195 7.88 -4.18 -8.98
CA GLY A 195 8.70 -3.46 -8.01
C GLY A 195 7.99 -3.19 -6.67
N MET A 196 8.66 -2.47 -5.75
CA MET A 196 8.15 -2.10 -4.44
C MET A 196 7.28 -0.83 -4.52
N PHE A 197 6.22 -0.92 -5.30
CA PHE A 197 5.15 0.06 -5.34
C PHE A 197 4.13 -0.21 -4.21
N THR A 198 3.08 0.59 -4.11
CA THR A 198 2.15 0.51 -2.98
C THR A 198 1.45 -0.84 -2.85
N ALA A 199 1.08 -1.47 -3.96
CA ALA A 199 0.45 -2.80 -3.96
C ALA A 199 1.33 -3.83 -3.23
N ASN A 200 2.59 -3.96 -3.65
CA ASN A 200 3.54 -4.88 -3.04
C ASN A 200 3.92 -4.44 -1.63
N SER A 201 4.13 -3.14 -1.38
CA SER A 201 4.38 -2.64 -0.03
C SER A 201 3.28 -3.08 0.93
N MET A 202 2.00 -2.88 0.59
CA MET A 202 0.89 -3.30 1.46
C MET A 202 0.81 -4.82 1.63
N ASN A 203 1.07 -5.61 0.59
CA ASN A 203 1.12 -7.07 0.70
C ASN A 203 2.27 -7.55 1.60
N CYS A 204 3.42 -6.87 1.58
CA CYS A 204 4.54 -7.11 2.49
C CYS A 204 4.20 -6.69 3.93
N LEU A 205 3.53 -5.54 4.11
CA LEU A 205 3.16 -5.05 5.42
C LEU A 205 2.15 -5.96 6.13
N THR A 206 1.28 -6.68 5.40
CA THR A 206 0.40 -7.69 6.02
C THR A 206 1.17 -8.87 6.61
N GLU A 207 2.35 -9.22 6.08
CA GLU A 207 3.26 -10.20 6.70
C GLU A 207 3.87 -9.63 8.00
N ALA A 208 4.38 -8.38 7.96
CA ALA A 208 4.99 -7.74 9.12
C ALA A 208 3.99 -7.47 10.25
N LEU A 209 2.73 -7.15 9.91
CA LEU A 209 1.62 -7.07 10.86
C LEU A 209 1.25 -8.42 11.48
N GLY A 210 1.70 -9.54 10.91
CA GLY A 210 1.35 -10.88 11.34
C GLY A 210 0.01 -11.41 10.82
N LEU A 211 -0.61 -10.77 9.82
CA LEU A 211 -1.93 -11.12 9.28
C LEU A 211 -1.89 -11.94 7.98
N ALA A 212 -0.71 -12.20 7.42
CA ALA A 212 -0.50 -13.00 6.21
C ALA A 212 0.56 -14.07 6.41
N LEU A 213 0.60 -15.05 5.50
CA LEU A 213 1.58 -16.13 5.51
C LEU A 213 2.94 -15.66 4.96
N PRO A 214 4.06 -16.26 5.38
CA PRO A 214 5.38 -15.99 4.81
C PRO A 214 5.40 -16.21 3.28
N GLY A 215 5.94 -15.25 2.55
CA GLY A 215 5.96 -15.25 1.09
C GLY A 215 4.76 -14.57 0.43
N ASN A 216 3.78 -14.13 1.21
CA ASN A 216 2.58 -13.45 0.70
C ASN A 216 2.93 -12.27 -0.21
N GLY A 217 3.87 -11.42 0.20
CA GLY A 217 4.29 -10.24 -0.55
C GLY A 217 5.31 -10.49 -1.66
N SER A 218 5.95 -11.67 -1.72
CA SER A 218 7.14 -11.85 -2.57
C SER A 218 7.08 -12.97 -3.59
N VAL A 219 6.32 -14.07 -3.37
CA VAL A 219 6.16 -15.14 -4.37
C VAL A 219 5.41 -14.61 -5.60
N LEU A 220 5.92 -14.86 -6.79
CA LEU A 220 5.31 -14.42 -8.04
C LEU A 220 3.91 -15.01 -8.25
N ALA A 221 3.01 -14.24 -8.85
CA ALA A 221 1.64 -14.66 -9.17
C ALA A 221 1.59 -15.88 -10.08
N THR A 222 2.54 -16.00 -11.00
CA THR A 222 2.66 -17.07 -11.98
C THR A 222 3.26 -18.36 -11.42
N HIS A 223 3.96 -18.30 -10.28
CA HIS A 223 4.70 -19.46 -9.76
C HIS A 223 3.81 -20.44 -9.00
N ALA A 224 3.98 -21.74 -9.25
CA ALA A 224 3.19 -22.82 -8.65
C ALA A 224 3.25 -22.85 -7.10
N ASP A 225 4.37 -22.45 -6.50
CA ASP A 225 4.51 -22.44 -5.04
C ASP A 225 3.52 -21.48 -4.35
N ARG A 226 3.02 -20.46 -5.06
CA ARG A 226 1.99 -19.56 -4.52
C ARG A 226 0.66 -20.29 -4.26
N GLU A 227 0.33 -21.31 -4.99
CA GLU A 227 -0.88 -22.12 -4.74
C GLU A 227 -0.93 -22.61 -3.28
N GLN A 228 0.23 -22.99 -2.71
CA GLN A 228 0.31 -23.48 -1.33
C GLN A 228 -0.12 -22.43 -0.31
N LEU A 229 0.09 -21.11 -0.58
CA LEU A 229 -0.37 -20.05 0.30
C LEU A 229 -1.90 -19.99 0.37
N PHE A 230 -2.59 -20.20 -0.76
CA PHE A 230 -4.05 -20.24 -0.81
C PHE A 230 -4.61 -21.46 -0.09
N LEU A 231 -3.98 -22.63 -0.27
CA LEU A 231 -4.37 -23.85 0.41
C LEU A 231 -4.16 -23.74 1.92
N GLU A 232 -3.01 -23.22 2.35
CA GLU A 232 -2.71 -23.03 3.78
C GLU A 232 -3.63 -21.97 4.41
N ALA A 233 -3.93 -20.87 3.72
CA ALA A 233 -4.87 -19.88 4.20
C ALA A 233 -6.26 -20.48 4.49
N GLY A 234 -6.75 -21.37 3.60
CA GLY A 234 -8.01 -22.08 3.80
C GLY A 234 -8.01 -23.00 5.02
N ARG A 235 -6.92 -23.73 5.27
CA ARG A 235 -6.78 -24.58 6.47
C ARG A 235 -6.67 -23.76 7.74
N ARG A 236 -5.79 -22.77 7.74
CA ARG A 236 -5.43 -21.96 8.90
C ARG A 236 -6.60 -21.12 9.42
N ILE A 237 -7.43 -20.57 8.52
CA ILE A 237 -8.57 -19.76 8.96
C ILE A 237 -9.59 -20.58 9.76
N VAL A 238 -9.81 -21.85 9.38
CA VAL A 238 -10.71 -22.74 10.15
C VAL A 238 -10.12 -23.09 11.50
N GLU A 239 -8.80 -23.32 11.57
CA GLU A 239 -8.09 -23.54 12.82
C GLU A 239 -8.21 -22.30 13.74
N ASN A 240 -7.93 -21.10 13.23
CA ASN A 240 -8.02 -19.87 14.01
C ASN A 240 -9.46 -19.57 14.46
N ALA A 241 -10.46 -19.84 13.62
CA ALA A 241 -11.86 -19.73 14.03
C ALA A 241 -12.18 -20.67 15.22
N LYS A 242 -11.73 -21.92 15.16
CA LYS A 242 -11.93 -22.86 16.28
C LYS A 242 -11.17 -22.46 17.54
N ARG A 243 -9.95 -21.96 17.42
CA ARG A 243 -9.19 -21.42 18.55
C ARG A 243 -9.97 -20.32 19.27
N TYR A 244 -10.51 -19.35 18.52
CA TYR A 244 -11.30 -18.28 19.11
C TYR A 244 -12.61 -18.78 19.71
N TYR A 245 -13.46 -19.46 18.92
CA TYR A 245 -14.82 -19.80 19.35
C TYR A 245 -14.91 -21.02 20.28
N GLU A 246 -14.00 -21.98 20.16
CA GLU A 246 -14.05 -23.23 20.95
C GLU A 246 -13.03 -23.27 22.09
N GLN A 247 -11.98 -22.43 22.05
CA GLN A 247 -10.90 -22.42 23.05
C GLN A 247 -10.75 -21.07 23.76
N ASP A 248 -11.56 -20.06 23.39
CA ASP A 248 -11.53 -18.70 23.96
C ASP A 248 -10.19 -17.99 23.76
N ASP A 249 -9.52 -18.28 22.65
CA ASP A 249 -8.20 -17.75 22.32
C ASP A 249 -8.32 -16.46 21.50
N GLU A 250 -8.24 -15.31 22.16
CA GLU A 250 -8.31 -13.99 21.53
C GLU A 250 -7.00 -13.60 20.79
N SER A 251 -5.91 -14.36 20.97
CA SER A 251 -4.63 -14.04 20.31
C SER A 251 -4.69 -14.13 18.80
N VAL A 252 -5.70 -14.80 18.24
CA VAL A 252 -5.93 -14.96 16.78
C VAL A 252 -6.78 -13.82 16.18
N LEU A 253 -7.28 -12.90 17.01
CA LEU A 253 -8.07 -11.77 16.53
C LEU A 253 -7.17 -10.70 15.88
N PRO A 254 -7.62 -10.04 14.79
CA PRO A 254 -6.79 -9.07 14.09
C PRO A 254 -6.35 -7.88 14.96
N ARG A 255 -7.18 -7.38 15.90
CA ARG A 255 -6.78 -6.30 16.81
C ARG A 255 -5.79 -6.76 17.89
N SER A 256 -5.80 -8.05 18.26
CA SER A 256 -4.80 -8.62 19.18
C SER A 256 -3.44 -8.77 18.48
N ILE A 257 -3.44 -9.11 17.20
CA ILE A 257 -2.23 -9.26 16.36
C ILE A 257 -1.70 -7.88 15.97
N ALA A 258 -2.54 -7.03 15.38
CA ALA A 258 -2.18 -5.69 14.90
C ALA A 258 -2.15 -4.67 16.07
N SER A 259 -1.30 -4.93 17.06
CA SER A 259 -1.03 -4.06 18.19
C SER A 259 -0.16 -2.86 17.79
N PHE A 260 0.02 -1.87 18.68
CA PHE A 260 0.94 -0.74 18.45
C PHE A 260 2.33 -1.20 17.98
N LYS A 261 2.90 -2.20 18.65
CA LYS A 261 4.20 -2.78 18.27
C LYS A 261 4.17 -3.46 16.88
N ALA A 262 3.05 -4.04 16.47
CA ALA A 262 2.90 -4.60 15.14
C ALA A 262 2.86 -3.50 14.06
N PHE A 263 2.24 -2.36 14.34
CA PHE A 263 2.32 -1.18 13.48
C PHE A 263 3.75 -0.62 13.40
N GLU A 264 4.51 -0.62 14.50
CA GLU A 264 5.94 -0.29 14.47
C GLU A 264 6.73 -1.27 13.60
N ASN A 265 6.50 -2.59 13.71
CA ASN A 265 7.13 -3.58 12.84
C ASN A 265 6.81 -3.34 11.35
N ALA A 266 5.55 -3.07 11.03
CA ALA A 266 5.12 -2.79 9.67
C ALA A 266 5.76 -1.51 9.12
N MET A 267 5.77 -0.43 9.91
CA MET A 267 6.41 0.83 9.48
C MET A 267 7.93 0.70 9.37
N THR A 268 8.56 -0.04 10.29
CA THR A 268 9.99 -0.36 10.21
C THR A 268 10.32 -1.12 8.93
N LEU A 269 9.52 -2.13 8.56
CA LEU A 269 9.67 -2.83 7.29
C LEU A 269 9.54 -1.88 6.09
N ASP A 270 8.54 -1.00 6.09
CA ASP A 270 8.32 -0.04 4.99
C ASP A 270 9.51 0.90 4.80
N ILE A 271 10.05 1.43 5.90
CA ILE A 271 11.23 2.30 5.90
C ILE A 271 12.47 1.53 5.39
N VAL A 272 12.68 0.30 5.88
CA VAL A 272 13.81 -0.57 5.48
C VAL A 272 13.78 -0.90 3.99
N MET A 273 12.60 -1.13 3.43
CA MET A 273 12.41 -1.43 2.00
C MET A 273 12.47 -0.20 1.10
N GLY A 274 12.39 1.01 1.67
CA GLY A 274 12.13 2.21 0.90
C GLY A 274 10.78 2.12 0.17
N GLY A 275 9.75 1.71 0.88
CA GLY A 275 8.40 1.49 0.38
C GLY A 275 7.71 2.76 -0.14
N SER A 276 6.44 2.67 -0.40
CA SER A 276 5.66 3.77 -0.96
C SER A 276 5.17 4.74 0.11
N ASN A 277 5.25 6.05 -0.12
CA ASN A 277 4.67 7.06 0.79
C ASN A 277 3.17 6.83 1.06
N LYS A 278 2.47 6.17 0.14
CA LYS A 278 1.03 5.87 0.28
C LYS A 278 0.74 4.88 1.40
N THR A 279 1.71 4.02 1.76
CA THR A 279 1.56 3.09 2.89
C THR A 279 1.33 3.81 4.20
N ILE A 280 1.90 5.02 4.36
CA ILE A 280 1.64 5.88 5.53
C ILE A 280 0.14 6.15 5.67
N LEU A 281 -0.54 6.59 4.60
CA LEU A 281 -1.99 6.82 4.63
C LEU A 281 -2.75 5.55 5.04
N HIS A 282 -2.30 4.40 4.56
CA HIS A 282 -3.00 3.14 4.79
C HIS A 282 -2.75 2.59 6.19
N LEU A 283 -1.52 2.73 6.72
CA LEU A 283 -1.22 2.31 8.10
C LEU A 283 -1.90 3.22 9.13
N LEU A 284 -1.92 4.54 8.91
CA LEU A 284 -2.65 5.48 9.79
C LEU A 284 -4.17 5.17 9.78
N ALA A 285 -4.75 4.92 8.61
CA ALA A 285 -6.14 4.51 8.50
C ALA A 285 -6.41 3.17 9.20
N ALA A 286 -5.51 2.19 9.05
CA ALA A 286 -5.61 0.90 9.71
C ALA A 286 -5.47 1.01 11.23
N ALA A 287 -4.55 1.85 11.72
CA ALA A 287 -4.38 2.13 13.14
C ALA A 287 -5.65 2.72 13.77
N GLN A 288 -6.29 3.67 13.07
CA GLN A 288 -7.59 4.21 13.50
C GLN A 288 -8.66 3.12 13.59
N GLU A 289 -8.74 2.21 12.62
CA GLU A 289 -9.72 1.11 12.65
C GLU A 289 -9.39 0.04 13.69
N ALA A 290 -8.11 -0.16 13.99
CA ALA A 290 -7.64 -1.03 15.06
C ALA A 290 -7.80 -0.43 16.46
N GLU A 291 -8.16 0.87 16.58
CA GLU A 291 -8.19 1.63 17.83
C GLU A 291 -6.79 1.72 18.48
N VAL A 292 -5.74 1.82 17.66
CA VAL A 292 -4.34 1.95 18.06
C VAL A 292 -3.89 3.41 17.88
N ASP A 293 -3.31 3.99 18.92
CA ASP A 293 -2.77 5.37 18.90
C ASP A 293 -1.37 5.39 18.26
N PHE A 294 -1.36 5.23 16.92
CA PHE A 294 -0.16 5.26 16.09
C PHE A 294 -0.30 6.40 15.08
N ASP A 295 0.62 7.36 15.11
CA ASP A 295 0.54 8.61 14.36
C ASP A 295 1.82 8.93 13.54
N LEU A 296 1.81 10.10 12.87
CA LEU A 296 2.96 10.57 12.09
C LEU A 296 4.22 10.81 12.93
N LYS A 297 4.09 11.08 14.24
CA LYS A 297 5.25 11.26 15.13
C LYS A 297 5.97 9.94 15.39
N ASP A 298 5.21 8.84 15.48
CA ASP A 298 5.80 7.51 15.57
C ASP A 298 6.56 7.17 14.28
N ILE A 299 5.99 7.52 13.13
CA ILE A 299 6.63 7.34 11.82
C ILE A 299 7.90 8.18 11.73
N ASP A 300 7.87 9.45 12.14
CA ASP A 300 9.08 10.30 12.18
C ASP A 300 10.15 9.73 13.12
N ARG A 301 9.75 9.27 14.31
CA ARG A 301 10.66 8.64 15.27
C ARG A 301 11.36 7.41 14.68
N LEU A 302 10.59 6.52 14.04
CA LEU A 302 11.14 5.32 13.40
C LEU A 302 12.06 5.69 12.24
N SER A 303 11.68 6.66 11.40
CA SER A 303 12.46 7.07 10.22
C SER A 303 13.86 7.63 10.55
N ARG A 304 14.08 8.08 11.79
CA ARG A 304 15.36 8.59 12.26
C ARG A 304 16.35 7.51 12.71
N VAL A 305 15.86 6.31 13.02
CA VAL A 305 16.68 5.24 13.63
C VAL A 305 16.72 3.97 12.78
N VAL A 306 15.83 3.85 11.81
CA VAL A 306 15.72 2.68 10.94
C VAL A 306 16.50 2.90 9.66
N PRO A 307 17.55 2.09 9.35
CA PRO A 307 18.32 2.20 8.12
C PRO A 307 17.57 1.62 6.92
N GLN A 308 18.01 1.96 5.71
CA GLN A 308 17.52 1.31 4.49
C GLN A 308 18.38 0.07 4.20
N LEU A 309 17.80 -1.13 4.32
CA LEU A 309 18.50 -2.41 4.12
C LEU A 309 18.10 -3.12 2.81
N CYS A 310 17.04 -2.69 2.15
CA CYS A 310 16.60 -3.26 0.88
C CYS A 310 16.31 -2.15 -0.13
N LYS A 311 16.75 -2.33 -1.39
CA LYS A 311 16.55 -1.33 -2.43
C LYS A 311 16.19 -2.01 -3.75
N VAL A 312 14.94 -1.81 -4.17
CA VAL A 312 14.35 -2.43 -5.36
C VAL A 312 13.64 -1.38 -6.22
N ALA A 313 13.28 -1.73 -7.43
CA ALA A 313 12.50 -0.85 -8.32
C ALA A 313 11.29 -0.25 -7.58
N PRO A 314 10.98 1.02 -7.76
CA PRO A 314 11.59 2.01 -8.66
C PRO A 314 12.85 2.70 -8.09
N ASN A 315 13.29 2.37 -6.86
CA ASN A 315 14.44 3.00 -6.20
C ASN A 315 15.79 2.44 -6.69
N SER A 316 15.77 1.33 -7.42
CA SER A 316 16.93 0.68 -8.03
C SER A 316 16.51 -0.01 -9.33
N PRO A 317 17.27 0.10 -10.43
CA PRO A 317 17.01 -0.66 -11.65
C PRO A 317 17.51 -2.11 -11.57
N LEU A 318 18.23 -2.48 -10.52
CA LEU A 318 18.92 -3.77 -10.42
C LEU A 318 18.01 -4.90 -9.92
N TYR A 319 17.11 -4.60 -9.00
CA TYR A 319 16.32 -5.59 -8.28
C TYR A 319 14.82 -5.33 -8.38
N HIS A 320 14.05 -6.42 -8.44
CA HIS A 320 12.58 -6.43 -8.46
C HIS A 320 12.07 -7.39 -7.36
N MET A 321 10.76 -7.58 -7.23
CA MET A 321 10.18 -8.45 -6.19
C MET A 321 10.65 -9.90 -6.30
N GLU A 322 10.92 -10.39 -7.49
CA GLU A 322 11.50 -11.72 -7.75
C GLU A 322 12.89 -11.90 -7.12
N ASP A 323 13.67 -10.82 -7.04
CA ASP A 323 15.00 -10.81 -6.41
C ASP A 323 14.87 -10.74 -4.89
N VAL A 324 13.89 -9.97 -4.36
CA VAL A 324 13.56 -9.97 -2.93
C VAL A 324 13.16 -11.37 -2.47
N HIS A 325 12.30 -12.06 -3.26
CA HIS A 325 11.91 -13.42 -2.94
C HIS A 325 13.12 -14.36 -2.87
N ARG A 326 14.01 -14.32 -3.87
CA ARG A 326 15.25 -15.10 -3.91
C ARG A 326 16.17 -14.82 -2.70
N ALA A 327 16.13 -13.60 -2.15
CA ALA A 327 16.91 -13.19 -1.00
C ALA A 327 16.28 -13.54 0.36
N GLY A 328 15.19 -14.33 0.37
CA GLY A 328 14.48 -14.78 1.56
C GLY A 328 13.16 -14.05 1.82
N GLY A 329 12.70 -13.25 0.86
CA GLY A 329 11.41 -12.56 0.93
C GLY A 329 11.32 -11.59 2.10
N ILE A 330 10.12 -11.39 2.58
CA ILE A 330 9.84 -10.48 3.69
C ILE A 330 10.41 -11.03 5.01
N MET A 331 10.39 -12.33 5.21
CA MET A 331 11.00 -12.95 6.38
C MET A 331 12.53 -12.75 6.40
N GLY A 332 13.19 -12.70 5.24
CA GLY A 332 14.61 -12.34 5.14
C GLY A 332 14.86 -10.90 5.56
N ILE A 333 14.02 -9.94 5.16
CA ILE A 333 14.12 -8.54 5.58
C ILE A 333 13.82 -8.40 7.09
N LEU A 334 12.75 -9.00 7.59
CA LEU A 334 12.39 -9.00 9.01
C LEU A 334 13.48 -9.66 9.86
N GLY A 335 14.16 -10.68 9.31
CA GLY A 335 15.32 -11.32 9.94
C GLY A 335 16.51 -10.36 10.11
N GLU A 336 16.80 -9.50 9.12
CA GLU A 336 17.83 -8.46 9.26
C GLU A 336 17.40 -7.37 10.26
N ILE A 337 16.13 -6.97 10.26
CA ILE A 337 15.59 -6.03 11.24
C ILE A 337 15.70 -6.60 12.67
N ASP A 338 15.44 -7.90 12.86
CA ASP A 338 15.56 -8.59 14.14
C ASP A 338 17.02 -8.66 14.62
N ARG A 339 17.96 -8.99 13.71
CA ARG A 339 19.40 -8.96 14.01
C ARG A 339 19.90 -7.58 14.39
N ALA A 340 19.29 -6.53 13.84
CA ALA A 340 19.55 -5.14 14.20
C ALA A 340 18.92 -4.71 15.54
N GLY A 341 18.10 -5.56 16.18
CA GLY A 341 17.37 -5.22 17.40
C GLY A 341 16.24 -4.22 17.22
N LEU A 342 15.69 -4.12 16.01
CA LEU A 342 14.66 -3.16 15.63
C LEU A 342 13.28 -3.81 15.42
N LEU A 343 13.10 -5.11 15.72
CA LEU A 343 11.87 -5.86 15.54
C LEU A 343 11.28 -6.28 16.89
N HIS A 344 9.98 -6.11 17.05
CA HIS A 344 9.20 -6.72 18.12
C HIS A 344 8.87 -8.16 17.73
N ASN A 345 9.75 -9.11 18.02
CA ASN A 345 9.65 -10.48 17.56
C ASN A 345 8.78 -11.40 18.46
N GLU A 346 8.36 -10.90 19.62
CA GLU A 346 7.51 -11.61 20.57
C GLU A 346 6.01 -11.64 20.17
N LEU A 347 5.62 -10.88 19.14
CA LEU A 347 4.22 -10.68 18.75
C LEU A 347 3.62 -11.92 18.07
N PRO A 348 2.34 -12.23 18.31
CA PRO A 348 1.64 -13.32 17.64
C PRO A 348 1.42 -13.03 16.15
N THR A 349 1.25 -14.10 15.38
CA THR A 349 0.85 -14.04 13.97
C THR A 349 -0.28 -15.02 13.70
N VAL A 350 -0.97 -14.88 12.55
CA VAL A 350 -2.03 -15.84 12.15
C VAL A 350 -1.52 -17.27 11.95
N HIS A 351 -0.22 -17.49 11.87
CA HIS A 351 0.39 -18.79 11.53
C HIS A 351 1.40 -19.32 12.56
N SER A 352 1.86 -18.49 13.50
CA SER A 352 2.86 -18.85 14.52
C SER A 352 2.52 -18.18 15.84
N ALA A 353 2.92 -18.78 16.96
CA ALA A 353 2.68 -18.20 18.27
C ALA A 353 3.43 -16.85 18.44
N THR A 354 4.62 -16.74 17.82
CA THR A 354 5.40 -15.50 17.81
C THR A 354 6.03 -15.26 16.44
N MET A 355 6.33 -14.00 16.12
CA MET A 355 7.13 -13.62 14.95
C MET A 355 8.51 -14.27 15.01
N LYS A 356 9.09 -14.45 16.23
CA LYS A 356 10.37 -15.15 16.40
C LYS A 356 10.31 -16.58 15.87
N GLU A 357 9.27 -17.35 16.23
CA GLU A 357 9.08 -18.72 15.71
C GLU A 357 8.93 -18.73 14.17
N ALA A 358 8.23 -17.74 13.62
CA ALA A 358 8.14 -17.56 12.17
C ALA A 358 9.52 -17.33 11.55
N LEU A 359 10.33 -16.45 12.10
CA LEU A 359 11.70 -16.19 11.64
C LEU A 359 12.62 -17.40 11.79
N ASP A 360 12.53 -18.11 12.90
CA ASP A 360 13.35 -19.33 13.13
C ASP A 360 13.07 -20.41 12.07
N LYS A 361 11.85 -20.42 11.49
CA LYS A 361 11.49 -21.34 10.40
C LYS A 361 11.82 -20.79 9.00
N TRP A 362 11.54 -19.50 8.74
CA TRP A 362 11.46 -18.95 7.38
C TRP A 362 12.62 -18.03 7.00
N ASP A 363 13.41 -17.51 7.95
CA ASP A 363 14.59 -16.71 7.63
C ASP A 363 15.73 -17.59 7.10
N ILE A 364 16.09 -17.37 5.84
CA ILE A 364 17.14 -18.16 5.16
C ILE A 364 18.53 -18.07 5.80
N MET A 365 18.74 -17.09 6.69
CA MET A 365 19.99 -16.93 7.44
C MET A 365 19.99 -17.71 8.78
N ARG A 366 18.90 -18.44 9.11
CA ARG A 366 18.72 -19.20 10.37
C ARG A 366 18.65 -20.72 10.17
N ASN A 367 19.50 -21.29 9.31
CA ASN A 367 19.53 -22.73 8.99
C ASN A 367 18.17 -23.25 8.46
N PRO A 368 17.68 -22.73 7.34
CA PRO A 368 16.39 -23.10 6.78
C PRO A 368 16.33 -24.57 6.38
N SER A 369 15.15 -25.17 6.48
CA SER A 369 14.90 -26.51 5.91
C SER A 369 15.01 -26.48 4.38
N GLU A 370 15.23 -27.68 3.78
CA GLU A 370 15.26 -27.79 2.31
C GLU A 370 13.96 -27.30 1.66
N GLU A 371 12.81 -27.50 2.31
CA GLU A 371 11.52 -27.00 1.86
C GLU A 371 11.53 -25.46 1.74
N VAL A 372 12.03 -24.76 2.76
CA VAL A 372 12.14 -23.29 2.77
C VAL A 372 13.14 -22.80 1.73
N VAL A 373 14.27 -23.51 1.57
CA VAL A 373 15.26 -23.21 0.52
C VAL A 373 14.63 -23.32 -0.87
N GLN A 374 13.88 -24.39 -1.14
CA GLN A 374 13.21 -24.58 -2.42
C GLN A 374 12.11 -23.52 -2.64
N PHE A 375 11.36 -23.18 -1.61
CA PHE A 375 10.34 -22.13 -1.68
C PHE A 375 10.94 -20.80 -2.13
N TYR A 376 12.00 -20.31 -1.50
CA TYR A 376 12.64 -19.05 -1.87
C TYR A 376 13.47 -19.10 -3.17
N LYS A 377 13.69 -20.27 -3.73
CA LYS A 377 14.23 -20.41 -5.09
C LYS A 377 13.18 -20.22 -6.19
N ALA A 378 11.90 -20.06 -5.88
CA ALA A 378 10.88 -19.76 -6.88
C ALA A 378 11.26 -18.52 -7.69
N GLY A 379 11.35 -18.63 -9.01
CA GLY A 379 11.85 -17.58 -9.89
C GLY A 379 10.97 -17.36 -11.12
N PRO A 380 11.22 -16.31 -11.89
CA PRO A 380 10.45 -15.97 -13.08
C PRO A 380 10.71 -16.95 -14.23
N ALA A 381 9.67 -17.27 -15.01
CA ALA A 381 9.81 -18.02 -16.26
C ALA A 381 10.19 -17.10 -17.45
N GLY A 382 9.87 -15.81 -17.37
CA GLY A 382 10.06 -14.87 -18.47
C GLY A 382 9.10 -15.09 -19.64
N ILE A 383 7.94 -15.70 -19.39
CA ILE A 383 6.92 -16.00 -20.40
C ILE A 383 5.66 -15.19 -20.09
N PRO A 384 5.18 -14.33 -21.00
CA PRO A 384 3.95 -13.55 -20.80
C PRO A 384 2.74 -14.47 -20.57
N THR A 385 1.99 -14.23 -19.49
CA THR A 385 0.80 -15.03 -19.13
C THR A 385 -0.10 -14.30 -18.14
N GLN A 386 -1.42 -14.54 -18.21
CA GLN A 386 -2.41 -14.10 -17.24
C GLN A 386 -2.88 -15.25 -16.32
N THR A 387 -2.24 -16.43 -16.42
CA THR A 387 -2.64 -17.62 -15.67
C THR A 387 -1.83 -17.76 -14.39
N ALA A 388 -2.53 -17.83 -13.25
CA ALA A 388 -1.91 -18.12 -11.96
C ALA A 388 -1.25 -19.51 -11.96
N PHE A 389 -0.17 -19.65 -11.20
CA PHE A 389 0.50 -20.93 -10.92
C PHE A 389 0.95 -21.71 -12.17
N SER A 390 1.10 -21.03 -13.31
CA SER A 390 1.32 -21.63 -14.62
C SER A 390 2.77 -22.07 -14.87
N GLN A 391 3.70 -21.78 -13.93
CA GLN A 391 5.12 -22.09 -14.10
C GLN A 391 5.76 -22.51 -12.77
N SER A 392 6.95 -23.18 -12.86
CA SER A 392 7.68 -23.72 -11.70
C SER A 392 9.19 -23.50 -11.81
N THR A 393 9.61 -22.46 -12.50
CA THR A 393 11.04 -22.11 -12.69
C THR A 393 11.68 -21.76 -11.35
N ARG A 394 12.92 -22.22 -11.13
CA ARG A 394 13.66 -21.95 -9.89
C ARG A 394 15.03 -21.35 -10.17
N TRP A 395 15.42 -20.45 -9.31
CA TRP A 395 16.79 -19.99 -9.27
C TRP A 395 17.74 -21.13 -8.87
N PRO A 396 18.96 -21.20 -9.44
CA PRO A 396 19.94 -22.22 -9.05
C PRO A 396 20.37 -22.09 -7.59
N THR A 397 20.46 -20.87 -7.08
CA THR A 397 20.90 -20.55 -5.71
C THR A 397 20.03 -19.45 -5.10
N LEU A 398 19.92 -19.41 -3.78
CA LEU A 398 19.43 -18.25 -3.04
C LEU A 398 20.40 -17.06 -3.16
N ASP A 399 19.91 -15.86 -2.89
CA ASP A 399 20.76 -14.68 -2.66
C ASP A 399 20.93 -14.48 -1.14
N GLY A 400 22.03 -15.01 -0.62
CA GLY A 400 22.43 -14.83 0.79
C GLY A 400 23.43 -13.70 1.01
N ASP A 401 23.78 -12.94 -0.05
CA ASP A 401 24.73 -11.83 0.06
C ASP A 401 24.12 -10.66 0.83
N ARG A 402 24.55 -10.49 2.07
CA ARG A 402 24.11 -9.40 2.96
C ARG A 402 25.06 -8.20 2.94
N GLU A 403 26.09 -8.25 2.12
CA GLU A 403 27.02 -7.12 1.89
C GLU A 403 26.64 -6.32 0.65
N ASN A 404 26.41 -6.98 -0.48
CA ASN A 404 26.18 -6.33 -1.78
C ASN A 404 24.85 -6.72 -2.45
N GLY A 405 24.12 -7.69 -1.87
CA GLY A 405 22.88 -8.23 -2.43
C GLY A 405 21.67 -7.30 -2.33
N CYS A 406 20.52 -7.85 -2.69
CA CYS A 406 19.23 -7.15 -2.66
C CYS A 406 18.83 -6.74 -1.24
N ILE A 407 19.02 -7.65 -0.27
CA ILE A 407 18.79 -7.42 1.17
C ILE A 407 20.14 -7.37 1.84
N ARG A 408 20.43 -6.29 2.56
CA ARG A 408 21.72 -6.07 3.23
C ARG A 408 21.60 -6.11 4.75
N SER A 409 22.72 -6.42 5.41
CA SER A 409 22.83 -6.27 6.86
C SER A 409 22.90 -4.80 7.28
N ILE A 410 22.73 -4.52 8.57
CA ILE A 410 22.82 -3.17 9.12
C ILE A 410 24.20 -2.53 8.84
N ASP A 411 25.29 -3.31 8.91
CA ASP A 411 26.65 -2.82 8.68
C ASP A 411 26.90 -2.43 7.21
N ASN A 412 26.06 -2.91 6.30
CA ASN A 412 26.15 -2.68 4.85
C ASN A 412 24.93 -1.95 4.30
N ALA A 413 24.16 -1.25 5.14
CA ALA A 413 22.96 -0.54 4.77
C ALA A 413 23.17 0.40 3.57
N TYR A 414 22.15 0.54 2.74
CA TYR A 414 22.16 1.50 1.63
C TYR A 414 22.21 2.96 2.12
N SER A 415 21.58 3.24 3.27
CA SER A 415 21.69 4.48 4.02
C SER A 415 21.42 4.22 5.50
N LEU A 416 22.05 5.03 6.37
CA LEU A 416 21.86 4.93 7.83
C LEU A 416 20.55 5.51 8.30
N GLU A 417 19.97 6.46 7.55
CA GLU A 417 18.60 6.97 7.76
C GLU A 417 17.67 6.30 6.76
N GLY A 418 16.45 6.05 7.16
CA GLY A 418 15.44 5.42 6.33
C GLY A 418 15.08 6.23 5.09
N GLY A 419 14.51 5.55 4.09
CA GLY A 419 14.13 6.16 2.81
C GLY A 419 12.94 7.12 2.88
N LEU A 420 12.57 7.62 4.08
CA LEU A 420 11.37 8.41 4.30
C LEU A 420 11.58 9.42 5.43
N ALA A 421 10.97 10.61 5.33
CA ALA A 421 10.99 11.62 6.38
C ALA A 421 9.63 12.33 6.50
N VAL A 422 9.29 12.74 7.73
CA VAL A 422 8.16 13.63 8.01
C VAL A 422 8.70 15.02 8.32
N LEU A 423 8.19 16.04 7.63
CA LEU A 423 8.59 17.43 7.87
C LEU A 423 7.43 18.20 8.50
N TYR A 424 7.77 19.13 9.39
CA TYR A 424 6.83 20.01 10.09
C TYR A 424 7.21 21.47 9.90
N GLY A 425 6.27 22.38 10.04
CA GLY A 425 6.52 23.81 9.98
C GLY A 425 5.27 24.64 9.73
N ASN A 426 5.46 25.93 9.48
CA ASN A 426 4.33 26.84 9.33
C ASN A 426 3.48 26.59 8.07
N ILE A 427 3.96 25.77 7.12
CA ILE A 427 3.20 25.32 5.95
C ILE A 427 2.43 24.02 6.27
N ALA A 428 3.03 23.12 7.03
CA ALA A 428 2.52 21.78 7.33
C ALA A 428 2.50 21.56 8.85
N LEU A 429 1.50 22.12 9.52
CA LEU A 429 1.37 22.07 10.99
C LEU A 429 1.19 20.63 11.49
N ASP A 430 0.44 19.82 10.75
CA ASP A 430 0.17 18.41 11.09
C ASP A 430 1.11 17.47 10.33
N GLY A 431 2.10 18.02 9.60
CA GLY A 431 3.15 17.30 8.92
C GLY A 431 2.94 17.14 7.41
N CYS A 432 4.02 16.77 6.74
CA CYS A 432 4.06 16.34 5.35
C CYS A 432 5.15 15.28 5.17
N VAL A 433 5.10 14.53 4.07
CA VAL A 433 5.94 13.34 3.88
C VAL A 433 6.82 13.49 2.65
N VAL A 434 8.10 13.15 2.79
CA VAL A 434 9.06 13.07 1.69
C VAL A 434 9.71 11.69 1.63
N LYS A 435 9.83 11.14 0.41
CA LYS A 435 10.58 9.89 0.15
C LYS A 435 12.05 10.24 -0.08
N THR A 436 12.85 10.21 0.97
CA THR A 436 14.27 10.61 0.94
C THR A 436 15.13 9.68 0.11
N ALA A 437 14.77 8.40 -0.01
CA ALA A 437 15.48 7.42 -0.84
C ALA A 437 15.61 7.82 -2.32
N GLY A 438 14.77 8.72 -2.81
CA GLY A 438 14.78 9.22 -4.19
C GLY A 438 15.33 10.65 -4.32
N VAL A 439 15.78 11.28 -3.23
CA VAL A 439 16.27 12.67 -3.21
C VAL A 439 17.80 12.67 -3.24
N ASP A 440 18.39 13.50 -4.10
CA ASP A 440 19.83 13.73 -4.11
C ASP A 440 20.25 14.48 -2.85
N GLU A 441 21.33 14.07 -2.21
CA GLU A 441 21.79 14.66 -0.94
C GLU A 441 22.09 16.18 -1.07
N SER A 442 22.47 16.66 -2.25
CA SER A 442 22.75 18.07 -2.51
C SER A 442 21.53 18.99 -2.34
N ILE A 443 20.31 18.43 -2.38
CA ILE A 443 19.04 19.17 -2.21
C ILE A 443 18.27 18.74 -0.96
N HIS A 444 18.88 18.06 0.00
CA HIS A 444 18.26 17.78 1.30
C HIS A 444 17.98 19.07 2.10
N VAL A 445 18.75 20.13 1.86
CA VAL A 445 18.45 21.48 2.31
C VAL A 445 18.22 22.33 1.06
N PHE A 446 17.01 22.83 0.91
CA PHE A 446 16.59 23.53 -0.31
C PHE A 446 15.79 24.80 0.03
N GLN A 447 16.15 25.89 -0.60
CA GLN A 447 15.39 27.14 -0.55
C GLN A 447 14.98 27.52 -1.96
N GLY A 448 13.70 27.85 -2.14
CA GLY A 448 13.20 28.19 -3.46
C GLY A 448 11.98 29.10 -3.44
N ARG A 449 11.59 29.57 -4.62
CA ARG A 449 10.41 30.40 -4.81
C ARG A 449 9.20 29.54 -5.14
N ALA A 450 8.08 29.80 -4.48
CA ALA A 450 6.82 29.13 -4.77
C ALA A 450 6.30 29.48 -6.17
N ARG A 451 5.85 28.45 -6.89
CA ARG A 451 5.08 28.53 -8.13
C ARG A 451 3.78 27.79 -7.93
N ILE A 452 2.66 28.51 -7.89
CA ILE A 452 1.37 28.02 -7.42
C ILE A 452 0.53 27.46 -8.56
N PHE A 453 0.07 26.21 -8.41
CA PHE A 453 -0.90 25.57 -9.28
C PHE A 453 -2.04 24.99 -8.46
N GLU A 454 -3.26 25.11 -8.96
CA GLU A 454 -4.48 24.63 -8.26
C GLU A 454 -5.03 23.32 -8.83
N SER A 455 -4.26 22.68 -9.70
CA SER A 455 -4.50 21.31 -10.20
C SER A 455 -3.20 20.68 -10.71
N GLN A 456 -3.17 19.34 -10.77
CA GLN A 456 -2.11 18.61 -11.43
C GLN A 456 -1.96 19.02 -12.91
N ASP A 457 -3.08 19.18 -13.61
CA ASP A 457 -3.09 19.45 -15.05
C ASP A 457 -2.47 20.82 -15.36
N ASP A 458 -2.71 21.81 -14.54
CA ASP A 458 -2.11 23.14 -14.73
C ASP A 458 -0.60 23.12 -14.40
N ALA A 459 -0.21 22.37 -13.34
CA ALA A 459 1.20 22.17 -13.03
C ALA A 459 1.94 21.47 -14.18
N VAL A 460 1.35 20.43 -14.78
CA VAL A 460 1.90 19.73 -15.96
C VAL A 460 2.05 20.69 -17.13
N LYS A 461 1.04 21.49 -17.44
CA LYS A 461 1.13 22.52 -18.49
C LYS A 461 2.24 23.52 -18.23
N GLY A 462 2.34 24.05 -17.00
CA GLY A 462 3.39 25.01 -16.62
C GLY A 462 4.80 24.43 -16.78
N ILE A 463 5.00 23.16 -16.38
CA ILE A 463 6.28 22.46 -16.55
C ILE A 463 6.64 22.28 -18.04
N LEU A 464 5.68 21.80 -18.84
CA LEU A 464 5.90 21.55 -20.28
C LEU A 464 6.12 22.85 -21.07
N ASN A 465 5.49 23.96 -20.65
CA ASN A 465 5.66 25.28 -21.28
C ASN A 465 6.90 26.06 -20.79
N ASP A 466 7.82 25.40 -20.04
CA ASP A 466 9.03 26.01 -19.51
C ASP A 466 8.79 27.20 -18.56
N GLU A 467 7.63 27.23 -17.87
CA GLU A 467 7.32 28.25 -16.86
C GLU A 467 8.07 28.02 -15.55
N ILE A 468 8.58 26.81 -15.32
CA ILE A 468 9.35 26.39 -14.15
C ILE A 468 10.84 26.47 -14.48
N VAL A 469 11.59 27.10 -13.59
CA VAL A 469 13.05 27.27 -13.73
C VAL A 469 13.78 26.73 -12.50
N ALA A 470 15.08 26.51 -12.62
CA ALA A 470 15.93 26.08 -11.52
C ALA A 470 15.75 26.99 -10.28
N GLY A 471 15.60 26.39 -9.10
CA GLY A 471 15.33 27.08 -7.84
C GLY A 471 13.85 27.32 -7.53
N ASP A 472 12.93 26.91 -8.38
CA ASP A 472 11.50 26.98 -8.08
C ASP A 472 11.03 25.81 -7.23
N ILE A 473 9.98 26.06 -6.42
CA ILE A 473 9.20 25.04 -5.71
C ILE A 473 7.80 25.04 -6.28
N VAL A 474 7.47 23.98 -6.99
CA VAL A 474 6.14 23.79 -7.59
C VAL A 474 5.15 23.38 -6.51
N ILE A 475 4.15 24.22 -6.26
CA ILE A 475 3.10 23.98 -5.29
C ILE A 475 1.85 23.53 -6.03
N ILE A 476 1.38 22.32 -5.74
CA ILE A 476 0.11 21.79 -6.29
C ILE A 476 -0.86 21.62 -5.13
N ARG A 477 -1.86 22.50 -5.05
CA ARG A 477 -2.79 22.56 -3.92
C ARG A 477 -4.23 22.25 -4.34
N TYR A 478 -5.09 21.97 -3.36
CA TYR A 478 -6.47 21.49 -3.57
C TYR A 478 -6.54 20.12 -4.27
N GLU A 479 -5.52 19.29 -4.08
CA GLU A 479 -5.49 17.89 -4.53
C GLU A 479 -5.53 16.88 -3.35
N GLY A 480 -5.85 17.38 -2.14
CA GLY A 480 -5.99 16.57 -0.94
C GLY A 480 -7.27 15.72 -0.88
N PRO A 481 -7.53 15.05 0.25
CA PRO A 481 -8.70 14.19 0.43
C PRO A 481 -10.03 14.87 0.12
N LYS A 482 -10.21 16.11 0.59
CA LYS A 482 -11.41 16.93 0.36
C LYS A 482 -11.33 17.76 -0.90
N GLY A 483 -10.21 18.42 -1.11
CA GLY A 483 -10.00 19.37 -2.20
C GLY A 483 -9.91 18.73 -3.57
N GLY A 484 -9.38 17.52 -3.68
CA GLY A 484 -9.22 16.75 -4.90
C GLY A 484 -10.53 16.51 -5.66
N PRO A 485 -11.61 15.98 -5.08
CA PRO A 485 -11.61 15.08 -3.95
C PRO A 485 -11.00 13.72 -4.30
N GLY A 486 -10.62 12.96 -3.28
CA GLY A 486 -10.04 11.63 -3.47
C GLY A 486 -8.52 11.60 -3.51
N MET A 487 -7.86 12.73 -3.24
CA MET A 487 -6.42 12.82 -3.10
C MET A 487 -5.67 12.19 -4.28
N GLN A 488 -5.85 12.77 -5.46
CA GLN A 488 -5.29 12.28 -6.73
C GLN A 488 -3.81 11.96 -6.60
N GLU A 489 -3.43 10.79 -7.08
CA GLU A 489 -2.02 10.39 -7.14
C GLU A 489 -1.36 11.00 -8.38
N MET A 490 -0.22 11.64 -8.18
CA MET A 490 0.50 12.35 -9.21
C MET A 490 1.84 11.69 -9.52
N LEU A 491 2.12 11.46 -10.80
CA LEU A 491 3.41 11.00 -11.31
C LEU A 491 3.94 11.91 -12.41
N TYR A 492 3.07 12.42 -13.27
CA TYR A 492 3.47 13.23 -14.42
C TYR A 492 4.24 14.51 -14.06
N PRO A 493 3.86 15.32 -13.04
CA PRO A 493 4.64 16.51 -12.68
C PRO A 493 6.09 16.17 -12.35
N THR A 494 6.34 15.09 -11.60
CA THR A 494 7.69 14.67 -11.22
C THR A 494 8.48 14.11 -12.40
N SER A 495 7.81 13.33 -13.27
CA SER A 495 8.43 12.77 -14.48
C SER A 495 8.84 13.86 -15.47
N TYR A 496 7.99 14.87 -15.67
CA TYR A 496 8.27 15.96 -16.59
C TYR A 496 9.33 16.93 -16.06
N LEU A 497 9.39 17.21 -14.77
CA LEU A 497 10.52 17.95 -14.19
C LEU A 497 11.84 17.22 -14.44
N LYS A 498 11.83 15.89 -14.30
CA LYS A 498 13.02 15.07 -14.59
C LYS A 498 13.40 15.11 -16.07
N SER A 499 12.43 14.98 -16.98
CA SER A 499 12.68 15.03 -18.44
C SER A 499 13.21 16.39 -18.89
N LYS A 500 12.79 17.50 -18.24
CA LYS A 500 13.30 18.86 -18.47
C LYS A 500 14.67 19.12 -17.80
N GLY A 501 15.28 18.13 -17.12
CA GLY A 501 16.56 18.29 -16.42
C GLY A 501 16.47 19.02 -15.08
N LEU A 502 15.26 19.32 -14.60
CA LEU A 502 15.01 20.07 -13.37
C LEU A 502 14.87 19.19 -12.11
N GLY A 503 15.00 17.89 -12.22
CA GLY A 503 14.75 16.94 -11.12
C GLY A 503 15.66 17.09 -9.90
N LYS A 504 16.81 17.77 -10.03
CA LYS A 504 17.72 18.12 -8.92
C LYS A 504 17.79 19.62 -8.66
N GLU A 505 17.03 20.41 -9.40
CA GLU A 505 17.07 21.87 -9.36
C GLU A 505 15.78 22.48 -8.80
N CYS A 506 14.72 21.68 -8.69
CA CYS A 506 13.40 22.10 -8.22
C CYS A 506 12.85 21.14 -7.17
N ALA A 507 11.91 21.64 -6.37
CA ALA A 507 11.10 20.83 -5.46
C ALA A 507 9.63 20.85 -5.85
N LEU A 508 8.86 19.85 -5.40
CA LEU A 508 7.40 19.83 -5.46
C LEU A 508 6.82 19.69 -4.06
N LEU A 509 5.73 20.43 -3.80
CA LEU A 509 4.96 20.33 -2.56
C LEU A 509 3.47 20.23 -2.90
N THR A 510 2.75 19.31 -2.26
CA THR A 510 1.32 19.13 -2.49
C THR A 510 0.58 18.69 -1.22
N ASP A 511 -0.70 19.07 -1.11
CA ASP A 511 -1.65 18.47 -0.18
C ASP A 511 -2.28 17.16 -0.70
N GLY A 512 -2.01 16.83 -1.98
CA GLY A 512 -2.26 15.53 -2.59
C GLY A 512 -1.17 14.51 -2.26
N ARG A 513 -0.97 13.53 -3.15
CA ARG A 513 0.03 12.47 -3.01
C ARG A 513 0.79 12.23 -4.31
N PHE A 514 2.03 11.82 -4.17
CA PHE A 514 2.84 11.37 -5.30
C PHE A 514 2.86 9.86 -5.43
N SER A 515 3.07 9.36 -6.65
CA SER A 515 3.25 7.94 -6.94
C SER A 515 4.50 7.38 -6.24
N GLY A 516 4.49 6.09 -5.93
CA GLY A 516 5.67 5.36 -5.44
C GLY A 516 6.86 5.38 -6.43
N GLY A 517 6.59 5.61 -7.73
CA GLY A 517 7.59 5.78 -8.79
C GLY A 517 8.24 7.17 -8.86
N THR A 518 7.82 8.10 -8.01
CA THR A 518 8.34 9.47 -7.98
C THR A 518 9.79 9.52 -7.51
N SER A 519 10.59 10.35 -8.16
CA SER A 519 11.97 10.70 -7.80
C SER A 519 12.14 12.22 -7.69
N GLY A 520 13.22 12.67 -7.05
CA GLY A 520 13.46 14.09 -6.75
C GLY A 520 12.79 14.55 -5.46
N LEU A 521 12.99 15.83 -5.10
CA LEU A 521 12.46 16.42 -3.87
C LEU A 521 10.95 16.67 -3.99
N SER A 522 10.17 15.62 -3.75
CA SER A 522 8.72 15.61 -3.85
C SER A 522 8.09 15.36 -2.49
N ILE A 523 7.39 16.37 -1.97
CA ILE A 523 6.81 16.41 -0.64
C ILE A 523 5.29 16.38 -0.77
N GLY A 524 4.67 15.31 -0.31
CA GLY A 524 3.22 15.10 -0.35
C GLY A 524 2.56 15.11 1.02
N HIS A 525 1.24 14.90 1.03
CA HIS A 525 0.43 14.77 2.24
C HIS A 525 0.49 16.03 3.15
N CYS A 526 0.73 17.20 2.57
CA CYS A 526 0.81 18.44 3.36
C CYS A 526 -0.50 18.64 4.14
N SER A 527 -0.38 18.64 5.46
CA SER A 527 -1.53 18.66 6.37
C SER A 527 -1.43 19.83 7.35
N PRO A 528 -2.58 20.50 7.59
CA PRO A 528 -3.89 20.35 6.95
C PRO A 528 -3.87 20.70 5.45
N GLU A 529 -4.70 20.02 4.63
CA GLU A 529 -4.85 20.36 3.21
C GLU A 529 -5.44 21.77 2.98
N ALA A 530 -5.22 22.36 1.80
CA ALA A 530 -5.75 23.68 1.45
C ALA A 530 -7.27 23.77 1.63
N ALA A 531 -8.04 22.77 1.18
CA ALA A 531 -9.49 22.74 1.30
C ALA A 531 -10.00 22.65 2.75
N SER A 532 -9.15 22.27 3.70
CA SER A 532 -9.43 22.23 5.14
C SER A 532 -8.81 23.41 5.90
N GLY A 533 -8.43 24.50 5.22
CA GLY A 533 -7.85 25.68 5.84
C GLY A 533 -6.34 25.57 6.09
N GLY A 534 -5.65 24.63 5.48
CA GLY A 534 -4.20 24.48 5.62
C GLY A 534 -3.40 25.65 5.05
N ALA A 535 -2.24 25.93 5.64
CA ALA A 535 -1.40 27.07 5.27
C ALA A 535 -0.85 26.97 3.82
N ILE A 536 -0.78 25.79 3.24
CA ILE A 536 -0.46 25.61 1.81
C ILE A 536 -1.42 26.39 0.91
N GLY A 537 -2.69 26.57 1.32
CA GLY A 537 -3.69 27.40 0.64
C GLY A 537 -3.42 28.90 0.68
N LEU A 538 -2.55 29.37 1.58
CA LEU A 538 -2.20 30.77 1.76
C LEU A 538 -0.98 31.21 0.95
N LEU A 539 -0.24 30.27 0.37
CA LEU A 539 0.97 30.55 -0.40
C LEU A 539 0.64 31.33 -1.68
N LYS A 540 1.52 32.24 -2.05
CA LYS A 540 1.44 33.04 -3.28
C LYS A 540 2.69 32.84 -4.14
N ASP A 541 2.59 33.07 -5.44
CA ASP A 541 3.75 33.04 -6.34
C ASP A 541 4.85 33.97 -5.83
N GLY A 542 6.07 33.44 -5.80
CA GLY A 542 7.26 34.15 -5.35
C GLY A 542 7.55 34.08 -3.86
N ASP A 543 6.66 33.53 -3.01
CA ASP A 543 6.97 33.29 -1.60
C ASP A 543 8.21 32.40 -1.46
N ILE A 544 9.09 32.73 -0.52
CA ILE A 544 10.30 31.94 -0.26
C ILE A 544 9.97 30.80 0.70
N ILE A 545 10.29 29.57 0.30
CA ILE A 545 10.09 28.37 1.09
C ILE A 545 11.43 27.74 1.41
N ASN A 546 11.61 27.35 2.66
CA ASN A 546 12.78 26.66 3.19
C ASN A 546 12.40 25.22 3.53
N ILE A 547 13.11 24.27 2.95
CA ILE A 547 12.98 22.82 3.18
C ILE A 547 14.30 22.35 3.78
N ASP A 548 14.24 21.67 4.92
CA ASP A 548 15.40 21.11 5.61
C ASP A 548 15.06 19.70 6.09
N ILE A 549 15.42 18.71 5.27
CA ILE A 549 15.14 17.28 5.57
C ILE A 549 15.90 16.82 6.82
N PRO A 550 17.21 17.09 6.98
CA PRO A 550 17.94 16.76 8.22
C PRO A 550 17.27 17.27 9.49
N ASN A 551 16.80 18.51 9.48
CA ASN A 551 16.11 19.13 10.63
C ASN A 551 14.60 18.92 10.63
N ARG A 552 14.06 18.12 9.68
CA ARG A 552 12.63 17.79 9.59
C ARG A 552 11.73 19.02 9.53
N SER A 553 12.14 20.07 8.78
CA SER A 553 11.38 21.31 8.73
C SER A 553 11.00 21.76 7.32
N ILE A 554 9.82 22.41 7.22
CA ILE A 554 9.33 23.07 6.01
C ILE A 554 8.60 24.36 6.39
N ASN A 555 9.13 25.52 5.94
CA ASN A 555 8.59 26.82 6.32
C ASN A 555 8.54 27.78 5.14
N VAL A 556 7.52 28.61 5.10
CA VAL A 556 7.51 29.83 4.29
C VAL A 556 8.10 31.00 5.10
N ASP A 557 8.89 31.81 4.42
CA ASP A 557 9.51 33.01 5.03
C ASP A 557 8.51 34.17 5.10
N LEU A 558 7.47 33.98 5.92
CA LEU A 558 6.44 34.97 6.20
C LEU A 558 6.26 35.10 7.71
N THR A 559 5.92 36.32 8.15
CA THR A 559 5.60 36.55 9.57
C THR A 559 4.25 35.91 9.94
N THR A 560 4.04 35.66 11.22
CA THR A 560 2.76 35.16 11.75
C THR A 560 1.62 36.12 11.43
N GLU A 561 1.89 37.44 11.48
CA GLU A 561 0.93 38.51 11.15
C GLU A 561 0.50 38.43 9.68
N GLU A 562 1.45 38.24 8.76
CA GLU A 562 1.16 38.11 7.33
C GLU A 562 0.35 36.84 7.03
N LEU A 563 0.74 35.72 7.63
CA LEU A 563 -0.04 34.46 7.48
C LEU A 563 -1.46 34.62 8.03
N SER A 564 -1.62 35.30 9.17
CA SER A 564 -2.94 35.60 9.76
C SER A 564 -3.77 36.52 8.88
N HIS A 565 -3.14 37.52 8.27
CA HIS A 565 -3.80 38.43 7.33
C HIS A 565 -4.30 37.67 6.09
N ARG A 566 -3.43 36.85 5.47
CA ARG A 566 -3.80 36.00 4.30
C ARG A 566 -4.90 35.01 4.64
N ARG A 567 -4.89 34.43 5.85
CA ARG A 567 -5.95 33.54 6.33
C ARG A 567 -7.29 34.28 6.40
N HIS A 568 -7.31 35.47 6.98
CA HIS A 568 -8.55 36.25 7.05
C HIS A 568 -9.10 36.64 5.67
N GLU A 569 -8.23 36.90 4.70
CA GLU A 569 -8.65 37.10 3.30
C GLU A 569 -9.21 35.83 2.68
N GLN A 570 -8.52 34.67 2.87
CA GLN A 570 -8.93 33.38 2.34
C GLN A 570 -10.27 32.90 2.94
N ASP A 571 -10.50 33.15 4.24
CA ASP A 571 -11.78 32.84 4.91
C ASP A 571 -12.97 33.56 4.25
N LYS A 572 -12.77 34.77 3.72
CA LYS A 572 -13.82 35.51 2.99
C LYS A 572 -14.03 34.98 1.58
N GLN A 573 -12.98 34.50 0.91
CA GLN A 573 -13.05 33.96 -0.46
C GLN A 573 -13.52 32.51 -0.49
N GLY A 574 -13.31 31.75 0.61
CA GLY A 574 -13.56 30.34 0.73
C GLY A 574 -12.34 29.49 0.32
N TRP A 575 -12.21 28.33 0.94
CA TRP A 575 -11.09 27.39 0.77
C TRP A 575 -11.32 26.47 -0.42
N LYS A 576 -11.24 27.01 -1.63
CA LYS A 576 -11.43 26.32 -2.91
C LYS A 576 -10.54 26.93 -3.99
N PRO A 577 -10.28 26.24 -5.10
CA PRO A 577 -9.58 26.80 -6.24
C PRO A 577 -10.19 28.12 -6.71
N ALA A 578 -9.34 29.06 -7.16
CA ALA A 578 -9.78 30.38 -7.66
C ALA A 578 -10.60 30.26 -8.96
N ALA A 579 -10.26 29.28 -9.82
CA ALA A 579 -10.98 28.97 -11.05
C ALA A 579 -11.67 27.59 -10.96
N ASP A 580 -12.77 27.45 -11.66
CA ASP A 580 -13.44 26.14 -11.80
C ASP A 580 -12.52 25.20 -12.61
N ARG A 581 -12.29 24.00 -12.06
CA ARG A 581 -11.52 22.97 -12.73
C ARG A 581 -12.41 22.15 -13.66
N PRO A 582 -11.90 21.75 -14.83
CA PRO A 582 -12.67 20.96 -15.80
C PRO A 582 -12.80 19.48 -15.38
N ARG A 583 -13.03 19.21 -14.08
CA ARG A 583 -13.23 17.85 -13.55
C ARG A 583 -14.65 17.65 -13.04
N GLN A 584 -15.16 16.44 -13.25
CA GLN A 584 -16.51 16.08 -12.80
C GLN A 584 -16.46 15.42 -11.43
N VAL A 585 -16.91 16.15 -10.40
CA VAL A 585 -17.04 15.60 -9.05
C VAL A 585 -18.41 14.95 -8.88
N THR A 586 -18.43 13.60 -8.90
CA THR A 586 -19.65 12.80 -8.79
C THR A 586 -20.18 12.73 -7.35
N THR A 587 -21.38 12.18 -7.18
CA THR A 587 -21.98 11.97 -5.85
C THR A 587 -21.09 11.11 -4.94
N ALA A 588 -20.46 10.04 -5.49
CA ALA A 588 -19.57 9.18 -4.72
C ALA A 588 -18.34 9.93 -4.20
N LEU A 589 -17.73 10.77 -5.05
CA LEU A 589 -16.57 11.59 -4.67
C LEU A 589 -16.95 12.67 -3.64
N LYS A 590 -18.14 13.29 -3.78
CA LYS A 590 -18.66 14.26 -2.80
C LYS A 590 -18.89 13.60 -1.43
N ALA A 591 -19.43 12.38 -1.41
CA ALA A 591 -19.65 11.64 -0.18
C ALA A 591 -18.31 11.32 0.50
N TYR A 592 -17.30 10.85 -0.25
CA TYR A 592 -15.96 10.63 0.29
C TYR A 592 -15.38 11.93 0.88
N ALA A 593 -15.36 13.02 0.12
CA ALA A 593 -14.81 14.30 0.55
C ALA A 593 -15.48 14.85 1.82
N HIS A 594 -16.80 14.61 1.96
CA HIS A 594 -17.55 15.06 3.13
C HIS A 594 -17.07 14.37 4.42
N PHE A 595 -16.80 13.06 4.36
CA PHE A 595 -16.43 12.28 5.52
C PHE A 595 -14.92 12.09 5.72
N ALA A 596 -14.07 12.44 4.75
CA ALA A 596 -12.64 12.18 4.83
C ALA A 596 -11.96 13.04 5.89
N THR A 597 -11.06 12.42 6.67
CA THR A 597 -10.05 13.13 7.48
C THR A 597 -8.92 13.65 6.59
N SER A 598 -8.01 14.46 7.14
CA SER A 598 -6.81 14.88 6.42
C SER A 598 -5.77 13.74 6.32
N ALA A 599 -4.71 13.97 5.55
CA ALA A 599 -3.72 12.94 5.24
C ALA A 599 -2.91 12.47 6.45
N ASP A 600 -2.64 13.35 7.43
CA ASP A 600 -1.98 13.01 8.70
C ASP A 600 -2.75 11.99 9.54
N LYS A 601 -4.06 11.81 9.25
CA LYS A 601 -4.94 10.80 9.86
C LYS A 601 -5.32 9.67 8.89
N GLY A 602 -4.59 9.52 7.79
CA GLY A 602 -4.81 8.45 6.82
C GLY A 602 -5.90 8.72 5.79
N ALA A 603 -6.44 9.93 5.68
CA ALA A 603 -7.52 10.27 4.74
C ALA A 603 -8.68 9.24 4.78
N VAL A 604 -9.04 8.81 5.96
CA VAL A 604 -10.06 7.80 6.27
C VAL A 604 -11.34 8.50 6.72
N ARG A 605 -12.42 7.76 6.84
CA ARG A 605 -13.70 8.28 7.34
C ARG A 605 -13.56 8.84 8.76
N ASP A 606 -14.02 10.05 8.96
CA ASP A 606 -14.04 10.72 10.26
C ASP A 606 -15.18 10.16 11.11
N LYS A 607 -14.82 9.33 12.09
CA LYS A 607 -15.78 8.69 12.99
C LYS A 607 -16.48 9.69 13.92
N THR A 608 -15.86 10.83 14.20
CA THR A 608 -16.44 11.86 15.09
C THR A 608 -17.68 12.54 14.49
N MET A 609 -17.88 12.39 13.17
CA MET A 609 -19.08 12.90 12.49
C MET A 609 -20.32 12.04 12.70
N PHE A 610 -20.19 10.87 13.35
CA PHE A 610 -21.29 9.93 13.60
C PHE A 610 -21.75 9.93 15.08
N ASP A 611 -21.02 10.61 15.95
CA ASP A 611 -21.37 10.86 17.35
C ASP A 611 -22.17 12.18 17.48
#